data_e403998452747f149dd305e1119dfb35
#
_entry.id   e403998452747f149dd305e1119dfb35
#
_cell.length_a   1.000
_cell.length_b   1.000
_cell.length_c   1.000
_cell.angle_alpha   90.00
_cell.angle_beta   90.00
_cell.angle_gamma   90.00
#
_symmetry.space_group_name_H-M   'P 1'
#
loop_
_entity.id
_entity.type
_entity.pdbx_description
1 polymer ?
#
loop_
_entity_poly.entity_id
_entity_poly.type
_entity_poly.pdbx_seq_one_letter_code
_entity_poly.pdbx_strand_id
1 'polypeptide(L)'
;MVGMLLWKTPQAGKREKVVTVKERSILHVRFMCAEILRGPKTPEAVLRRRIATAGKRLRKLGASQLVLPEEFPYVEQLKKWDLHPVSTLSLRRAIAADWGRWWVEARGEATTGARIAVSAQRLTGEVVRTVTELSLRHRYVLLDVPHGGEELCRQLRREYGVSLLLGPSKEQMEGAEVLVLFDTREDCQSPAALRLYEETVPLPPLLLPPALEEKLPSGSDRGQLLTTLRENGALRPGQIVVGGAILTK
;
A
#
# COMPACT_ATOMS: atom_id res chain seq x y z
N MET A 1 4.28 18.58 -4.18
CA MET A 1 5.65 18.10 -3.79
C MET A 1 5.51 17.22 -2.56
N VAL A 2 6.18 16.06 -2.54
CA VAL A 2 6.14 15.13 -1.41
C VAL A 2 7.32 15.36 -0.49
N GLY A 3 7.06 15.46 0.81
CA GLY A 3 8.09 15.53 1.84
C GLY A 3 8.38 14.13 2.40
N MET A 4 9.49 14.01 3.12
CA MET A 4 9.86 12.79 3.83
C MET A 4 10.44 13.17 5.18
N LEU A 5 10.03 12.48 6.24
CA LEU A 5 10.67 12.55 7.55
C LEU A 5 11.56 11.34 7.75
N LEU A 6 12.74 11.56 8.28
CA LEU A 6 13.68 10.49 8.60
C LEU A 6 14.24 10.70 10.01
N TRP A 7 14.38 9.62 10.77
CA TRP A 7 15.15 9.64 11.99
C TRP A 7 16.63 9.57 11.69
N LYS A 8 17.42 10.38 12.38
CA LYS A 8 18.88 10.37 12.30
C LYS A 8 19.45 10.12 13.68
N THR A 9 20.29 9.11 13.80
CA THR A 9 21.02 8.83 15.05
C THR A 9 22.20 9.79 15.21
N PRO A 10 22.41 10.40 16.40
CA PRO A 10 23.57 11.24 16.67
C PRO A 10 24.89 10.50 16.48
N GLN A 11 25.86 11.11 15.80
CA GLN A 11 27.21 10.57 15.71
C GLN A 11 28.05 11.11 16.87
N ALA A 12 28.79 10.21 17.55
CA ALA A 12 29.67 10.60 18.63
C ALA A 12 30.72 11.62 18.17
N GLY A 13 30.92 12.68 18.96
CA GLY A 13 31.95 13.70 18.69
C GLY A 13 31.60 14.74 17.62
N LYS A 14 30.46 14.65 16.94
CA LYS A 14 30.05 15.66 15.95
C LYS A 14 28.93 16.54 16.46
N ARG A 15 29.09 17.87 16.31
CA ARG A 15 28.02 18.84 16.56
C ARG A 15 27.11 18.91 15.34
N GLU A 16 25.98 18.21 15.41
CA GLU A 16 25.03 18.11 14.30
C GLU A 16 23.83 19.04 14.49
N LYS A 17 23.27 19.53 13.35
CA LYS A 17 22.02 20.28 13.38
C LYS A 17 20.87 19.34 13.78
N VAL A 18 20.04 19.76 14.71
CA VAL A 18 18.92 18.95 15.26
C VAL A 18 17.83 18.62 14.23
N VAL A 19 17.67 19.48 13.22
CA VAL A 19 16.79 19.29 12.07
C VAL A 19 17.48 19.80 10.83
N THR A 20 17.69 18.93 9.84
CA THR A 20 18.26 19.28 8.54
C THR A 20 17.23 19.00 7.47
N VAL A 21 17.00 19.95 6.56
CA VAL A 21 16.12 19.75 5.40
C VAL A 21 16.98 19.85 4.15
N LYS A 22 16.88 18.85 3.28
CA LYS A 22 17.59 18.76 2.00
C LYS A 22 16.75 18.07 0.95
N GLU A 23 16.96 18.38 -0.31
CA GLU A 23 16.40 17.62 -1.41
C GLU A 23 17.15 16.28 -1.57
N ARG A 24 16.41 15.21 -1.80
CA ARG A 24 16.95 13.88 -2.09
C ARG A 24 16.16 13.25 -3.22
N SER A 25 16.86 12.70 -4.20
CA SER A 25 16.24 11.90 -5.26
C SER A 25 16.29 10.42 -4.92
N ILE A 26 15.14 9.74 -5.01
CA ILE A 26 14.99 8.31 -4.83
C ILE A 26 14.33 7.77 -6.08
N LEU A 27 14.99 6.91 -6.83
CA LEU A 27 14.50 6.39 -8.11
C LEU A 27 13.94 7.49 -9.03
N HIS A 28 14.68 8.61 -9.15
CA HIS A 28 14.33 9.81 -9.93
C HIS A 28 13.18 10.67 -9.38
N VAL A 29 12.48 10.24 -8.33
CA VAL A 29 11.49 11.08 -7.64
C VAL A 29 12.18 11.98 -6.61
N ARG A 30 11.84 13.29 -6.64
CA ARG A 30 12.39 14.27 -5.72
C ARG A 30 11.56 14.35 -4.44
N PHE A 31 12.25 14.21 -3.31
CA PHE A 31 11.68 14.37 -1.98
C PHE A 31 12.36 15.51 -1.23
N MET A 32 11.56 16.29 -0.50
CA MET A 32 12.09 17.21 0.51
C MET A 32 12.25 16.45 1.82
N CYS A 33 13.48 15.99 2.11
CA CYS A 33 13.78 15.15 3.26
C CYS A 33 14.14 16.01 4.47
N ALA A 34 13.38 15.87 5.56
CA ALA A 34 13.74 16.42 6.86
C ALA A 34 14.32 15.31 7.75
N GLU A 35 15.62 15.39 8.02
CA GLU A 35 16.31 14.51 8.97
C GLU A 35 16.20 15.10 10.37
N ILE A 36 15.63 14.34 11.30
CA ILE A 36 15.40 14.75 12.70
C ILE A 36 16.32 13.93 13.60
N LEU A 37 17.20 14.61 14.32
CA LEU A 37 18.14 13.96 15.22
C LEU A 37 17.39 13.35 16.42
N ARG A 38 17.45 12.02 16.55
CA ARG A 38 16.83 11.23 17.63
C ARG A 38 17.85 10.31 18.26
N GLY A 39 18.25 10.60 19.50
CA GLY A 39 19.06 9.68 20.32
C GLY A 39 18.18 8.88 21.28
N PRO A 40 18.71 7.79 21.85
CA PRO A 40 17.95 6.92 22.76
C PRO A 40 17.45 7.63 24.02
N LYS A 41 18.14 8.69 24.46
CA LYS A 41 17.79 9.51 25.63
C LYS A 41 17.14 10.85 25.26
N THR A 42 16.68 11.05 24.02
CA THR A 42 16.04 12.32 23.63
C THR A 42 14.68 12.46 24.31
N PRO A 43 14.47 13.49 25.16
CA PRO A 43 13.17 13.69 25.81
C PRO A 43 12.05 13.94 24.78
N GLU A 44 10.86 13.44 25.08
CA GLU A 44 9.73 13.53 24.17
C GLU A 44 9.37 14.99 23.81
N ALA A 45 9.38 15.90 24.80
CA ALA A 45 9.11 17.31 24.57
C ALA A 45 10.09 17.97 23.58
N VAL A 46 11.37 17.55 23.62
CA VAL A 46 12.39 18.00 22.67
C VAL A 46 12.11 17.43 21.28
N LEU A 47 11.74 16.15 21.20
CA LEU A 47 11.40 15.50 19.96
C LEU A 47 10.19 16.15 19.29
N ARG A 48 9.14 16.43 20.05
CA ARG A 48 7.95 17.15 19.55
C ARG A 48 8.31 18.54 18.99
N ARG A 49 9.22 19.30 19.62
CA ARG A 49 9.70 20.59 19.09
C ARG A 49 10.46 20.42 17.77
N ARG A 50 11.30 19.38 17.66
CA ARG A 50 12.05 19.10 16.43
C ARG A 50 11.11 18.72 15.28
N ILE A 51 10.09 17.90 15.55
CA ILE A 51 9.05 17.52 14.59
C ILE A 51 8.28 18.75 14.11
N ALA A 52 7.84 19.62 15.03
CA ALA A 52 7.18 20.87 14.66
C ALA A 52 8.07 21.76 13.78
N THR A 53 9.37 21.85 14.09
CA THR A 53 10.32 22.61 13.28
C THR A 53 10.48 22.00 11.89
N ALA A 54 10.57 20.67 11.79
CA ALA A 54 10.66 19.96 10.51
C ALA A 54 9.38 20.16 9.69
N GLY A 55 8.20 19.98 10.30
CA GLY A 55 6.91 20.19 9.64
C GLY A 55 6.75 21.59 9.10
N LYS A 56 7.03 22.62 9.92
CA LYS A 56 6.99 24.03 9.49
C LYS A 56 7.91 24.29 8.28
N ARG A 57 9.12 23.71 8.26
CA ARG A 57 10.06 23.87 7.16
C ARG A 57 9.58 23.17 5.90
N LEU A 58 9.09 21.91 6.01
CA LEU A 58 8.57 21.17 4.86
C LEU A 58 7.35 21.87 4.26
N ARG A 59 6.43 22.37 5.10
CA ARG A 59 5.26 23.14 4.62
C ARG A 59 5.66 24.40 3.85
N LYS A 60 6.65 25.14 4.35
CA LYS A 60 7.20 26.32 3.65
C LYS A 60 7.81 25.99 2.29
N LEU A 61 8.30 24.77 2.11
CA LEU A 61 8.84 24.26 0.83
C LEU A 61 7.77 23.63 -0.05
N GLY A 62 6.50 23.78 0.29
CA GLY A 62 5.36 23.32 -0.52
C GLY A 62 5.00 21.85 -0.36
N ALA A 63 5.49 21.16 0.67
CA ALA A 63 5.01 19.81 0.98
C ALA A 63 3.59 19.88 1.57
N SER A 64 2.74 18.93 1.17
CA SER A 64 1.41 18.68 1.75
C SER A 64 1.26 17.23 2.20
N GLN A 65 1.97 16.33 1.54
CA GLN A 65 2.02 14.91 1.87
C GLN A 65 3.41 14.50 2.31
N LEU A 66 3.49 13.58 3.26
CA LEU A 66 4.73 13.11 3.86
C LEU A 66 4.82 11.59 3.85
N VAL A 67 5.98 11.08 3.43
CA VAL A 67 6.43 9.76 3.80
C VAL A 67 7.02 9.84 5.21
N LEU A 68 6.47 9.07 6.13
CA LEU A 68 6.84 9.08 7.54
C LEU A 68 7.85 7.98 7.86
N PRO A 69 8.57 8.09 8.98
CA PRO A 69 9.28 6.95 9.54
C PRO A 69 8.31 5.82 9.91
N GLU A 70 8.80 4.59 9.95
CA GLU A 70 8.07 3.45 10.51
C GLU A 70 7.59 3.77 11.93
N GLU A 71 6.38 3.33 12.28
CA GLU A 71 5.78 3.51 13.61
C GLU A 71 5.83 4.96 14.13
N PHE A 72 5.50 5.93 13.27
CA PHE A 72 5.55 7.35 13.64
C PHE A 72 4.34 7.79 14.48
N PRO A 73 4.48 8.08 15.78
CA PRO A 73 3.34 8.34 16.67
C PRO A 73 2.85 9.80 16.69
N TYR A 74 3.51 10.72 15.94
CA TYR A 74 3.26 12.16 16.03
C TYR A 74 2.48 12.72 14.83
N VAL A 75 1.62 11.92 14.19
CA VAL A 75 0.85 12.34 13.00
C VAL A 75 -0.02 13.56 13.29
N GLU A 76 -0.72 13.57 14.43
CA GLU A 76 -1.59 14.68 14.84
C GLU A 76 -0.84 16.01 14.99
N GLN A 77 0.44 15.96 15.32
CA GLN A 77 1.26 17.16 15.40
C GLN A 77 1.56 17.75 14.01
N LEU A 78 1.71 16.91 13.00
CA LEU A 78 1.96 17.34 11.62
C LEU A 78 0.71 17.93 10.97
N LYS A 79 -0.49 17.45 11.32
CA LYS A 79 -1.76 18.01 10.85
C LYS A 79 -1.93 19.50 11.18
N LYS A 80 -1.32 19.99 12.28
CA LYS A 80 -1.29 21.42 12.63
C LYS A 80 -0.61 22.29 11.56
N TRP A 81 0.18 21.70 10.70
CA TRP A 81 0.89 22.34 9.58
C TRP A 81 0.28 21.97 8.23
N ASP A 82 -0.93 21.39 8.22
CA ASP A 82 -1.58 20.90 7.01
C ASP A 82 -0.67 19.90 6.23
N LEU A 83 -0.05 19.01 7.00
CA LEU A 83 0.80 17.94 6.50
C LEU A 83 0.15 16.60 6.85
N HIS A 84 -0.05 15.78 5.83
CA HIS A 84 -0.72 14.49 5.96
C HIS A 84 0.21 13.35 5.54
N PRO A 85 0.11 12.17 6.15
CA PRO A 85 0.77 10.98 5.63
C PRO A 85 0.34 10.71 4.19
N VAL A 86 1.24 10.17 3.37
CA VAL A 86 0.87 9.66 2.06
C VAL A 86 -0.12 8.51 2.25
N SER A 87 -1.26 8.58 1.57
CA SER A 87 -2.26 7.50 1.60
C SER A 87 -1.76 6.29 0.81
N THR A 88 -1.96 5.09 1.36
CA THR A 88 -1.58 3.82 0.72
C THR A 88 -2.69 3.19 -0.11
N LEU A 89 -3.87 3.82 -0.20
CA LEU A 89 -5.05 3.25 -0.86
C LEU A 89 -4.81 2.91 -2.33
N SER A 90 -4.09 3.78 -3.05
CA SER A 90 -3.78 3.52 -4.47
C SER A 90 -2.84 2.33 -4.66
N LEU A 91 -1.89 2.13 -3.75
CA LEU A 91 -1.02 0.95 -3.74
C LEU A 91 -1.82 -0.31 -3.44
N ARG A 92 -2.69 -0.28 -2.43
CA ARG A 92 -3.57 -1.41 -2.04
C ARG A 92 -4.38 -1.92 -3.22
N ARG A 93 -5.02 -1.01 -3.95
CA ARG A 93 -5.78 -1.35 -5.16
C ARG A 93 -4.88 -1.87 -6.28
N ALA A 94 -3.67 -1.33 -6.39
CA ALA A 94 -2.72 -1.75 -7.41
C ALA A 94 -2.22 -3.18 -7.24
N ILE A 95 -2.05 -3.63 -6.00
CA ILE A 95 -1.56 -4.97 -5.66
C ILE A 95 -2.68 -5.94 -5.27
N ALA A 96 -3.93 -5.57 -5.46
CA ALA A 96 -5.10 -6.31 -4.95
C ALA A 96 -5.11 -7.79 -5.36
N ALA A 97 -4.79 -8.10 -6.63
CA ALA A 97 -4.74 -9.47 -7.12
C ALA A 97 -3.63 -10.30 -6.44
N ASP A 98 -2.42 -9.73 -6.38
CA ASP A 98 -1.29 -10.41 -5.73
C ASP A 98 -1.49 -10.53 -4.22
N TRP A 99 -2.14 -9.54 -3.60
CA TRP A 99 -2.49 -9.60 -2.17
C TRP A 99 -3.53 -10.68 -1.87
N GLY A 100 -4.58 -10.78 -2.69
CA GLY A 100 -5.58 -11.85 -2.57
C GLY A 100 -4.95 -13.24 -2.69
N ARG A 101 -4.07 -13.43 -3.68
CA ARG A 101 -3.33 -14.67 -3.86
C ARG A 101 -2.44 -14.99 -2.65
N TRP A 102 -1.62 -14.03 -2.21
CA TRP A 102 -0.75 -14.20 -1.03
C TRP A 102 -1.56 -14.56 0.23
N TRP A 103 -2.75 -13.98 0.37
CA TRP A 103 -3.63 -14.27 1.49
C TRP A 103 -4.07 -15.74 1.53
N VAL A 104 -4.41 -16.31 0.38
CA VAL A 104 -4.74 -17.74 0.23
C VAL A 104 -3.53 -18.61 0.56
N GLU A 105 -2.39 -18.30 -0.05
CA GLU A 105 -1.12 -19.03 0.15
C GLU A 105 -0.67 -19.01 1.61
N ALA A 106 -0.76 -17.86 2.28
CA ALA A 106 -0.35 -17.70 3.69
C ALA A 106 -1.20 -18.53 4.67
N ARG A 107 -2.41 -18.92 4.28
CA ARG A 107 -3.29 -19.82 5.06
C ARG A 107 -3.06 -21.30 4.76
N GLY A 108 -2.15 -21.62 3.85
CA GLY A 108 -1.89 -22.99 3.44
C GLY A 108 -3.01 -23.63 2.62
N GLU A 109 -3.90 -22.82 2.06
CA GLU A 109 -4.99 -23.29 1.23
C GLU A 109 -4.50 -23.56 -0.20
N ALA A 110 -5.10 -24.59 -0.84
CA ALA A 110 -4.74 -24.93 -2.22
C ALA A 110 -5.20 -23.82 -3.17
N THR A 111 -4.27 -23.09 -3.76
CA THR A 111 -4.55 -21.93 -4.63
C THR A 111 -5.41 -22.26 -5.83
N THR A 112 -5.32 -23.47 -6.38
CA THR A 112 -6.08 -23.90 -7.55
C THR A 112 -7.57 -24.12 -7.29
N GLY A 113 -7.96 -24.43 -6.04
CA GLY A 113 -9.35 -24.65 -5.64
C GLY A 113 -9.99 -23.47 -4.92
N ALA A 114 -9.20 -22.47 -4.56
CA ALA A 114 -9.67 -21.33 -3.79
C ALA A 114 -10.70 -20.48 -4.57
N ARG A 115 -11.77 -20.10 -3.88
CA ARG A 115 -12.76 -19.15 -4.38
C ARG A 115 -12.37 -17.77 -3.93
N ILE A 116 -12.17 -16.87 -4.88
CA ILE A 116 -11.85 -15.47 -4.62
C ILE A 116 -13.01 -14.61 -5.10
N ALA A 117 -13.60 -13.86 -4.19
CA ALA A 117 -14.65 -12.92 -4.51
C ALA A 117 -14.09 -11.50 -4.62
N VAL A 118 -14.57 -10.77 -5.63
CA VAL A 118 -14.25 -9.35 -5.83
C VAL A 118 -15.55 -8.57 -5.83
N SER A 119 -15.67 -7.57 -4.97
CA SER A 119 -16.83 -6.69 -4.90
C SER A 119 -16.41 -5.23 -5.07
N ALA A 120 -17.16 -4.51 -5.92
CA ALA A 120 -16.99 -3.09 -6.18
C ALA A 120 -18.32 -2.45 -6.59
N GLN A 121 -18.51 -1.17 -6.26
CA GLN A 121 -19.68 -0.40 -6.69
C GLN A 121 -19.64 -0.07 -8.19
N ARG A 122 -18.45 0.00 -8.79
CA ARG A 122 -18.24 0.32 -10.19
C ARG A 122 -17.11 -0.51 -10.79
N LEU A 123 -17.25 -0.84 -12.06
CA LEU A 123 -16.21 -1.51 -12.82
C LEU A 123 -15.14 -0.49 -13.27
N THR A 124 -14.17 -0.23 -12.40
CA THR A 124 -13.01 0.64 -12.70
C THR A 124 -11.90 -0.15 -13.37
N GLY A 125 -10.93 0.53 -14.00
CA GLY A 125 -9.77 -0.12 -14.59
C GLY A 125 -8.95 -0.96 -13.58
N GLU A 126 -8.92 -0.56 -12.30
CA GLU A 126 -8.28 -1.33 -11.23
C GLU A 126 -9.04 -2.62 -10.93
N VAL A 127 -10.39 -2.57 -10.87
CA VAL A 127 -11.24 -3.76 -10.70
C VAL A 127 -11.07 -4.71 -11.87
N VAL A 128 -11.18 -4.20 -13.12
CA VAL A 128 -11.00 -5.00 -14.35
C VAL A 128 -9.65 -5.72 -14.32
N ARG A 129 -8.56 -4.99 -14.04
CA ARG A 129 -7.22 -5.58 -13.97
C ARG A 129 -7.15 -6.67 -12.90
N THR A 130 -7.63 -6.38 -11.68
CA THR A 130 -7.61 -7.33 -10.56
C THR A 130 -8.38 -8.60 -10.90
N VAL A 131 -9.61 -8.47 -11.43
CA VAL A 131 -10.44 -9.61 -11.84
C VAL A 131 -9.75 -10.41 -12.95
N THR A 132 -9.18 -9.73 -13.94
CA THR A 132 -8.44 -10.40 -15.03
C THR A 132 -7.25 -11.20 -14.49
N GLU A 133 -6.40 -10.58 -13.67
CA GLU A 133 -5.23 -11.24 -13.10
C GLU A 133 -5.60 -12.43 -12.20
N LEU A 134 -6.66 -12.32 -11.43
CA LEU A 134 -7.17 -13.40 -10.59
C LEU A 134 -7.75 -14.54 -11.44
N SER A 135 -8.57 -14.24 -12.45
CA SER A 135 -9.24 -15.24 -13.29
C SER A 135 -8.28 -16.04 -14.17
N LEU A 136 -7.12 -15.48 -14.49
CA LEU A 136 -6.06 -16.20 -15.22
C LEU A 136 -5.32 -17.23 -14.36
N ARG A 137 -5.44 -17.13 -13.03
CA ARG A 137 -4.69 -17.97 -12.08
C ARG A 137 -5.57 -18.84 -11.19
N HIS A 138 -6.83 -18.44 -10.98
CA HIS A 138 -7.79 -19.13 -10.13
C HIS A 138 -9.02 -19.55 -10.93
N ARG A 139 -9.44 -20.79 -10.70
CA ARG A 139 -10.59 -21.35 -11.41
C ARG A 139 -11.93 -20.73 -10.97
N TYR A 140 -12.02 -20.31 -9.70
CA TYR A 140 -13.28 -19.86 -9.10
C TYR A 140 -13.16 -18.42 -8.67
N VAL A 141 -13.46 -17.49 -9.59
CA VAL A 141 -13.53 -16.06 -9.30
C VAL A 141 -14.99 -15.60 -9.36
N LEU A 142 -15.44 -14.99 -8.27
CA LEU A 142 -16.78 -14.45 -8.10
C LEU A 142 -16.70 -12.94 -8.27
N LEU A 143 -17.59 -12.35 -9.06
CA LEU A 143 -17.61 -10.92 -9.31
C LEU A 143 -18.98 -10.35 -8.93
N ASP A 144 -18.96 -9.44 -7.95
CA ASP A 144 -20.12 -8.69 -7.50
C ASP A 144 -19.92 -7.20 -7.84
N VAL A 145 -20.49 -6.82 -8.98
CA VAL A 145 -20.57 -5.43 -9.43
C VAL A 145 -21.96 -5.18 -10.04
N PRO A 146 -22.60 -4.03 -9.75
CA PRO A 146 -23.97 -3.75 -10.24
C PRO A 146 -24.07 -3.70 -11.76
N HIS A 147 -23.04 -3.17 -12.42
CA HIS A 147 -23.04 -2.92 -13.86
C HIS A 147 -21.70 -3.29 -14.52
N GLY A 148 -21.77 -3.76 -15.76
CA GLY A 148 -20.59 -4.05 -16.60
C GLY A 148 -19.97 -5.43 -16.38
N GLY A 149 -20.39 -6.19 -15.35
CA GLY A 149 -19.86 -7.52 -15.05
C GLY A 149 -20.07 -8.52 -16.19
N GLU A 150 -21.22 -8.50 -16.85
CA GLU A 150 -21.51 -9.40 -17.98
C GLU A 150 -20.59 -9.14 -19.19
N GLU A 151 -20.34 -7.86 -19.49
CA GLU A 151 -19.46 -7.48 -20.59
C GLU A 151 -18.04 -7.93 -20.31
N LEU A 152 -17.54 -7.69 -19.08
CA LEU A 152 -16.24 -8.18 -18.66
C LEU A 152 -16.15 -9.71 -18.74
N CYS A 153 -17.19 -10.43 -18.31
CA CYS A 153 -17.23 -11.88 -18.38
C CYS A 153 -17.17 -12.38 -19.83
N ARG A 154 -17.92 -11.75 -20.75
CA ARG A 154 -17.89 -12.05 -22.18
C ARG A 154 -16.50 -11.79 -22.78
N GLN A 155 -15.89 -10.66 -22.43
CA GLN A 155 -14.55 -10.31 -22.87
C GLN A 155 -13.53 -11.34 -22.40
N LEU A 156 -13.48 -11.67 -21.12
CA LEU A 156 -12.53 -12.62 -20.55
C LEU A 156 -12.70 -14.03 -21.13
N ARG A 157 -13.95 -14.44 -21.38
CA ARG A 157 -14.22 -15.73 -22.05
C ARG A 157 -13.68 -15.75 -23.46
N ARG A 158 -13.89 -14.66 -24.21
CA ARG A 158 -13.43 -14.55 -25.61
C ARG A 158 -11.91 -14.46 -25.73
N GLU A 159 -11.27 -13.68 -24.86
CA GLU A 159 -9.83 -13.40 -24.96
C GLU A 159 -8.98 -14.47 -24.30
N TYR A 160 -9.45 -15.03 -23.18
CA TYR A 160 -8.66 -15.95 -22.35
C TYR A 160 -9.31 -17.30 -22.06
N GLY A 161 -10.54 -17.53 -22.52
CA GLY A 161 -11.26 -18.77 -22.25
C GLY A 161 -11.70 -18.99 -20.81
N VAL A 162 -11.64 -17.95 -19.97
CA VAL A 162 -11.99 -18.03 -18.55
C VAL A 162 -13.45 -17.60 -18.29
N SER A 163 -14.03 -18.09 -17.22
CA SER A 163 -15.39 -17.76 -16.81
C SER A 163 -15.42 -17.24 -15.37
N LEU A 164 -16.26 -16.24 -15.13
CA LEU A 164 -16.54 -15.69 -13.81
C LEU A 164 -17.93 -16.13 -13.35
N LEU A 165 -18.14 -16.24 -12.05
CA LEU A 165 -19.46 -16.33 -11.45
C LEU A 165 -19.92 -14.89 -11.14
N LEU A 166 -20.99 -14.45 -11.82
CA LEU A 166 -21.54 -13.09 -11.66
C LEU A 166 -22.69 -13.10 -10.65
N GLY A 167 -22.82 -11.99 -9.92
CA GLY A 167 -23.89 -11.78 -8.95
C GLY A 167 -23.97 -12.89 -7.90
N PRO A 168 -22.86 -13.21 -7.21
CA PRO A 168 -22.86 -14.27 -6.21
C PRO A 168 -23.83 -13.96 -5.07
N SER A 169 -24.44 -15.00 -4.48
CA SER A 169 -25.26 -14.83 -3.28
C SER A 169 -24.40 -14.43 -2.08
N LYS A 170 -25.04 -13.95 -1.02
CA LYS A 170 -24.34 -13.59 0.22
C LYS A 170 -23.54 -14.78 0.78
N GLU A 171 -24.13 -15.97 0.79
CA GLU A 171 -23.48 -17.19 1.25
C GLU A 171 -22.27 -17.56 0.39
N GLN A 172 -22.33 -17.32 -0.92
CA GLN A 172 -21.21 -17.56 -1.81
C GLN A 172 -20.08 -16.58 -1.57
N MET A 173 -20.39 -15.31 -1.27
CA MET A 173 -19.41 -14.28 -0.91
C MET A 173 -18.75 -14.58 0.44
N GLU A 174 -19.54 -14.92 1.44
CA GLU A 174 -19.04 -15.25 2.79
C GLU A 174 -18.24 -16.56 2.82
N GLY A 175 -18.58 -17.50 1.94
CA GLY A 175 -17.86 -18.77 1.77
C GLY A 175 -16.64 -18.69 0.86
N ALA A 176 -16.24 -17.49 0.39
CA ALA A 176 -15.01 -17.30 -0.35
C ALA A 176 -13.80 -17.32 0.61
N GLU A 177 -12.71 -17.95 0.18
CA GLU A 177 -11.44 -17.98 0.93
C GLU A 177 -10.82 -16.59 1.07
N VAL A 178 -11.07 -15.70 0.07
CA VAL A 178 -10.70 -14.29 0.08
C VAL A 178 -11.81 -13.46 -0.54
N LEU A 179 -12.14 -12.36 0.11
CA LEU A 179 -13.08 -11.36 -0.39
C LEU A 179 -12.37 -10.01 -0.54
N VAL A 180 -12.16 -9.60 -1.78
CA VAL A 180 -11.50 -8.32 -2.13
C VAL A 180 -12.56 -7.24 -2.28
N LEU A 181 -12.58 -6.27 -1.36
CA LEU A 181 -13.53 -5.16 -1.32
C LEU A 181 -12.86 -3.86 -1.79
N PHE A 182 -13.29 -3.35 -2.93
CA PHE A 182 -12.83 -2.06 -3.47
C PHE A 182 -13.54 -0.87 -2.82
N ASP A 183 -14.78 -1.09 -2.37
CA ASP A 183 -15.64 -0.06 -1.78
C ASP A 183 -16.29 -0.59 -0.50
N THR A 184 -16.78 0.33 0.33
CA THR A 184 -17.47 -0.01 1.58
C THR A 184 -18.70 -0.87 1.32
N ARG A 185 -18.81 -1.94 2.10
CA ARG A 185 -19.93 -2.88 2.08
C ARG A 185 -20.36 -3.21 3.51
N GLU A 186 -21.55 -2.73 3.89
CA GLU A 186 -22.08 -2.87 5.27
C GLU A 186 -22.56 -4.28 5.59
N ASP A 187 -23.01 -5.02 4.58
CA ASP A 187 -23.57 -6.37 4.70
C ASP A 187 -22.50 -7.47 4.79
N CYS A 188 -21.20 -7.11 4.71
CA CYS A 188 -20.10 -8.06 4.70
C CYS A 188 -19.19 -7.88 5.93
N GLN A 189 -19.22 -8.89 6.82
CA GLN A 189 -18.37 -8.97 8.01
C GLN A 189 -17.35 -10.12 7.94
N SER A 190 -17.07 -10.65 6.74
CA SER A 190 -16.14 -11.77 6.59
C SER A 190 -14.75 -11.43 7.15
N PRO A 191 -14.16 -12.29 7.98
CA PRO A 191 -12.78 -12.16 8.44
C PRO A 191 -11.75 -12.35 7.32
N ALA A 192 -12.18 -12.90 6.18
CA ALA A 192 -11.38 -13.05 4.98
C ALA A 192 -11.45 -11.84 4.04
N ALA A 193 -12.06 -10.72 4.49
CA ALA A 193 -12.22 -9.52 3.67
C ALA A 193 -10.96 -8.66 3.65
N LEU A 194 -10.40 -8.46 2.45
CA LEU A 194 -9.37 -7.47 2.17
C LEU A 194 -10.04 -6.14 1.80
N ARG A 195 -10.12 -5.23 2.76
CA ARG A 195 -10.73 -3.91 2.59
C ARG A 195 -9.72 -2.94 2.00
N LEU A 196 -9.78 -2.73 0.68
CA LEU A 196 -8.83 -1.88 -0.04
C LEU A 196 -9.11 -0.37 0.14
N TYR A 197 -10.25 -0.03 0.73
CA TYR A 197 -10.66 1.34 1.06
C TYR A 197 -10.26 1.78 2.47
N GLU A 198 -9.64 0.89 3.25
CA GLU A 198 -9.18 1.18 4.61
C GLU A 198 -7.67 1.04 4.72
N GLU A 199 -7.05 1.95 5.48
CA GLU A 199 -5.61 1.89 5.77
C GLU A 199 -5.29 1.17 7.09
N THR A 200 -6.31 0.84 7.87
CA THR A 200 -6.19 0.13 9.15
C THR A 200 -5.70 -1.32 9.01
N VAL A 201 -6.01 -1.96 7.87
CA VAL A 201 -5.52 -3.31 7.58
C VAL A 201 -4.03 -3.23 7.21
N PRO A 202 -3.14 -3.97 7.89
CA PRO A 202 -1.72 -3.99 7.54
C PRO A 202 -1.49 -4.41 6.09
N LEU A 203 -0.55 -3.75 5.40
CA LEU A 203 -0.11 -4.20 4.10
C LEU A 203 0.64 -5.55 4.23
N PRO A 204 0.55 -6.41 3.22
CA PRO A 204 1.37 -7.61 3.17
C PRO A 204 2.85 -7.22 3.04
N PRO A 205 3.79 -8.16 3.27
CA PRO A 205 5.18 -7.92 2.93
C PRO A 205 5.32 -7.52 1.47
N LEU A 206 6.00 -6.41 1.22
CA LEU A 206 6.23 -5.85 -0.12
C LEU A 206 7.72 -5.89 -0.42
N LEU A 207 8.11 -6.56 -1.49
CA LEU A 207 9.49 -6.69 -1.91
C LEU A 207 9.70 -6.01 -3.27
N LEU A 208 10.90 -5.52 -3.50
CA LEU A 208 11.35 -5.05 -4.80
C LEU A 208 12.51 -5.91 -5.30
N PRO A 209 12.83 -5.87 -6.60
CA PRO A 209 14.08 -6.39 -7.10
C PRO A 209 15.28 -5.81 -6.34
N PRO A 210 16.32 -6.60 -6.01
CA PRO A 210 17.45 -6.16 -5.16
C PRO A 210 18.09 -4.83 -5.60
N ALA A 211 18.27 -4.64 -6.90
CA ALA A 211 18.84 -3.42 -7.46
C ALA A 211 17.99 -2.14 -7.22
N LEU A 212 16.69 -2.29 -6.96
CA LEU A 212 15.80 -1.20 -6.57
C LEU A 212 15.76 -1.05 -5.06
N GLU A 213 15.77 -2.17 -4.34
CA GLU A 213 15.73 -2.23 -2.87
C GLU A 213 16.90 -1.45 -2.25
N GLU A 214 18.11 -1.65 -2.75
CA GLU A 214 19.33 -0.98 -2.27
C GLU A 214 19.28 0.55 -2.39
N LYS A 215 18.41 1.09 -3.26
CA LYS A 215 18.26 2.53 -3.47
C LYS A 215 17.24 3.18 -2.53
N LEU A 216 16.49 2.37 -1.79
CA LEU A 216 15.49 2.88 -0.87
C LEU A 216 16.10 3.27 0.48
N PRO A 217 15.63 4.36 1.12
CA PRO A 217 16.03 4.69 2.47
C PRO A 217 15.45 3.69 3.47
N SER A 218 16.26 3.26 4.42
CA SER A 218 15.82 2.46 5.55
C SER A 218 15.03 3.28 6.57
N GLY A 219 14.12 2.61 7.31
CA GLY A 219 13.39 3.21 8.44
C GLY A 219 12.28 4.19 8.04
N SER A 220 11.87 4.19 6.79
CA SER A 220 10.67 4.90 6.31
C SER A 220 9.50 3.94 6.13
N ASP A 221 8.27 4.41 6.36
CA ASP A 221 7.06 3.64 6.08
C ASP A 221 7.07 3.15 4.62
N ARG A 222 7.15 1.83 4.49
CA ARG A 222 7.34 1.20 3.19
C ARG A 222 6.14 1.39 2.28
N GLY A 223 4.94 1.28 2.82
CA GLY A 223 3.71 1.47 2.06
C GLY A 223 3.63 2.87 1.46
N GLN A 224 3.87 3.90 2.27
CA GLN A 224 3.85 5.30 1.84
C GLN A 224 4.94 5.60 0.81
N LEU A 225 6.15 5.08 1.01
CA LEU A 225 7.25 5.26 0.08
C LEU A 225 6.95 4.62 -1.28
N LEU A 226 6.53 3.33 -1.30
CA LEU A 226 6.22 2.62 -2.53
C LEU A 226 5.02 3.24 -3.25
N THR A 227 4.01 3.72 -2.51
CA THR A 227 2.90 4.47 -3.09
C THR A 227 3.40 5.70 -3.82
N THR A 228 4.22 6.51 -3.16
CA THR A 228 4.77 7.75 -3.75
C THR A 228 5.59 7.45 -5.01
N LEU A 229 6.47 6.47 -4.96
CA LEU A 229 7.32 6.09 -6.09
C LEU A 229 6.50 5.58 -7.28
N ARG A 230 5.45 4.80 -7.02
CA ARG A 230 4.54 4.30 -8.05
C ARG A 230 3.70 5.42 -8.67
N GLU A 231 3.11 6.30 -7.88
CA GLU A 231 2.29 7.41 -8.36
C GLU A 231 3.09 8.40 -9.21
N ASN A 232 4.39 8.53 -8.95
CA ASN A 232 5.31 9.34 -9.74
C ASN A 232 5.98 8.56 -10.88
N GLY A 233 5.52 7.35 -11.20
CA GLY A 233 5.99 6.55 -12.33
C GLY A 233 7.38 5.92 -12.18
N ALA A 234 8.00 6.01 -10.99
CA ALA A 234 9.31 5.40 -10.73
C ALA A 234 9.26 3.88 -10.54
N LEU A 235 8.09 3.36 -10.16
CA LEU A 235 7.85 1.92 -10.02
C LEU A 235 6.64 1.49 -10.86
N ARG A 236 6.79 0.38 -11.57
CA ARG A 236 5.69 -0.31 -12.27
C ARG A 236 5.01 -1.29 -11.30
N PRO A 237 3.69 -1.56 -11.43
CA PRO A 237 3.00 -2.52 -10.58
C PRO A 237 3.70 -3.87 -10.47
N GLY A 238 4.13 -4.46 -11.58
CA GLY A 238 4.82 -5.76 -11.61
C GLY A 238 6.22 -5.78 -10.98
N GLN A 239 6.77 -4.65 -10.54
CA GLN A 239 8.04 -4.60 -9.79
C GLN A 239 7.84 -4.72 -8.28
N ILE A 240 6.60 -4.60 -7.80
CA ILE A 240 6.27 -4.77 -6.39
C ILE A 240 5.77 -6.20 -6.21
N VAL A 241 6.54 -7.02 -5.55
CA VAL A 241 6.20 -8.41 -5.25
C VAL A 241 5.55 -8.47 -3.88
N VAL A 242 4.36 -9.05 -3.82
CA VAL A 242 3.62 -9.26 -2.57
C VAL A 242 4.03 -10.60 -1.96
N GLY A 243 4.36 -10.58 -0.70
CA GLY A 243 4.84 -11.76 0.02
C GLY A 243 6.34 -11.98 -0.17
N GLY A 244 7.01 -12.43 0.90
CA GLY A 244 8.34 -13.01 0.78
C GLY A 244 8.23 -14.34 0.04
N ALA A 245 9.24 -14.71 -0.75
CA ALA A 245 9.40 -16.09 -1.16
C ALA A 245 9.25 -16.96 0.11
N ILE A 246 8.23 -17.81 0.13
CA ILE A 246 8.24 -18.93 1.06
C ILE A 246 9.47 -19.70 0.66
N LEU A 247 10.56 -19.50 1.40
CA LEU A 247 11.72 -20.38 1.32
C LEU A 247 11.19 -21.73 1.81
N THR A 248 10.62 -22.49 0.88
CA THR A 248 10.40 -23.92 1.09
C THR A 248 11.78 -24.52 1.35
N LYS A 249 12.03 -24.82 2.64
CA LYS A 249 13.09 -25.75 3.03
C LYS A 249 12.75 -27.14 2.54
#